data_5174a7723bcf9599d4c775915501a590
#
_entry.id   5174a7723bcf9599d4c775915501a590
#
_cell.length_a   1.000
_cell.length_b   1.000
_cell.length_c   1.000
_cell.angle_alpha   90.00
_cell.angle_beta   90.00
_cell.angle_gamma   90.00
#
_symmetry.space_group_name_H-M   'P 1'
#
loop_
_entity.id
_entity.type
_entity.pdbx_description
1 polymer ?
#
loop_
_entity_poly.entity_id
_entity_poly.type
_entity_poly.pdbx_seq_one_letter_code
_entity_poly.pdbx_strand_id
1 'polypeptide(L)'
;MDAERQGRIWDYWQTARPDSFGGAHARLRHLARRAGRTRVLNVGIGDGAFEEASLALGADVHALDPSAGAVDALRARLNLGERAQAGSAVQIPWPDGYFDAVVASEVLEHLDDATLLAARDEFARVLRPGGRLLGTVPAREQLSANTVVCPYCTRAFHRWGHERAFDPAALRDLLSPRFAAVAVEERVFVTWNRLNWKGRLTAVARVALVAVGGHSAAANLLFTAERA
;
A
#
# COMPACT_ATOMS: atom_id res chain seq x y z
N MET A 1 0.18 -7.04 -16.74
CA MET A 1 -1.08 -7.87 -16.68
C MET A 1 -2.23 -6.91 -16.98
N ASP A 2 -3.33 -7.34 -17.63
CA ASP A 2 -4.47 -6.42 -17.76
C ASP A 2 -5.16 -6.22 -16.40
N ALA A 3 -5.79 -5.05 -16.20
CA ALA A 3 -6.40 -4.64 -14.93
C ALA A 3 -7.50 -5.62 -14.46
N GLU A 4 -8.25 -6.23 -15.39
CA GLU A 4 -9.30 -7.20 -15.06
C GLU A 4 -8.73 -8.48 -14.43
N ARG A 5 -7.63 -9.00 -14.99
CA ARG A 5 -6.96 -10.20 -14.44
C ARG A 5 -6.30 -9.92 -13.10
N GLN A 6 -5.74 -8.74 -12.94
CA GLN A 6 -5.17 -8.32 -11.67
C GLN A 6 -6.26 -8.17 -10.60
N GLY A 7 -7.40 -7.58 -10.92
CA GLY A 7 -8.56 -7.49 -10.04
C GLY A 7 -9.02 -8.86 -9.51
N ARG A 8 -9.05 -9.89 -10.38
CA ARG A 8 -9.43 -11.27 -9.94
C ARG A 8 -8.44 -11.89 -8.94
N ILE A 9 -7.15 -11.56 -9.04
CA ILE A 9 -6.14 -12.02 -8.06
C ILE A 9 -6.45 -11.38 -6.69
N TRP A 10 -6.71 -10.09 -6.67
CA TRP A 10 -6.99 -9.35 -5.43
C TRP A 10 -8.33 -9.74 -4.82
N ASP A 11 -9.39 -9.86 -5.61
CA ASP A 11 -10.68 -10.37 -5.13
C ASP A 11 -10.53 -11.72 -4.42
N TYR A 12 -9.76 -12.65 -5.00
CA TYR A 12 -9.51 -13.94 -4.36
C TYR A 12 -8.79 -13.79 -3.01
N TRP A 13 -7.73 -12.97 -2.94
CA TRP A 13 -6.98 -12.80 -1.70
C TRP A 13 -7.78 -12.07 -0.63
N GLN A 14 -8.56 -11.06 -1.01
CA GLN A 14 -9.37 -10.27 -0.08
C GLN A 14 -10.59 -11.04 0.44
N THR A 15 -11.21 -11.87 -0.39
CA THR A 15 -12.47 -12.56 -0.05
C THR A 15 -12.23 -13.98 0.48
N ALA A 16 -11.40 -14.78 -0.20
CA ALA A 16 -11.19 -16.20 0.13
C ALA A 16 -10.04 -16.43 1.12
N ARG A 17 -9.06 -15.51 1.20
CA ARG A 17 -7.86 -15.67 2.04
C ARG A 17 -7.44 -14.38 2.77
N PRO A 18 -8.35 -13.70 3.50
CA PRO A 18 -8.03 -12.45 4.21
C PRO A 18 -6.90 -12.62 5.23
N ASP A 19 -6.72 -13.81 5.82
CA ASP A 19 -5.62 -14.11 6.75
C ASP A 19 -4.22 -13.89 6.16
N SER A 20 -4.08 -13.89 4.82
CA SER A 20 -2.80 -13.66 4.13
C SER A 20 -2.24 -12.26 4.40
N PHE A 21 -3.10 -11.27 4.68
CA PHE A 21 -2.71 -9.89 4.97
C PHE A 21 -2.15 -9.67 6.38
N GLY A 22 -2.31 -10.63 7.29
CA GLY A 22 -1.90 -10.47 8.69
C GLY A 22 -0.41 -10.14 8.90
N GLY A 23 0.46 -10.42 7.93
CA GLY A 23 1.87 -9.99 7.93
C GLY A 23 2.05 -8.47 7.76
N ALA A 24 1.09 -7.79 7.15
CA ALA A 24 1.11 -6.36 6.90
C ALA A 24 0.74 -5.50 8.13
N HIS A 25 0.10 -6.05 9.15
CA HIS A 25 -0.49 -5.30 10.26
C HIS A 25 0.49 -4.38 10.99
N ALA A 26 1.77 -4.78 11.15
CA ALA A 26 2.78 -3.91 11.77
C ALA A 26 3.06 -2.66 10.92
N ARG A 27 3.13 -2.83 9.60
CA ARG A 27 3.32 -1.77 8.62
C ARG A 27 2.12 -0.83 8.59
N LEU A 28 0.90 -1.37 8.48
CA LEU A 28 -0.33 -0.60 8.42
C LEU A 28 -0.57 0.22 9.69
N ARG A 29 -0.34 -0.35 10.88
CA ARG A 29 -0.37 0.42 12.15
C ARG A 29 0.69 1.51 12.20
N HIS A 30 1.87 1.30 11.60
CA HIS A 30 2.89 2.34 11.51
C HIS A 30 2.42 3.51 10.64
N LEU A 31 1.84 3.20 9.46
CA LEU A 31 1.27 4.21 8.55
C LEU A 31 0.11 4.97 9.20
N ALA A 32 -0.80 4.28 9.90
CA ALA A 32 -1.89 4.91 10.63
C ALA A 32 -1.39 5.93 11.67
N ARG A 33 -0.35 5.59 12.45
CA ARG A 33 0.27 6.54 13.41
C ARG A 33 0.92 7.73 12.70
N ARG A 34 1.53 7.51 11.53
CA ARG A 34 2.13 8.60 10.74
C ARG A 34 1.09 9.50 10.08
N ALA A 35 -0.02 8.95 9.63
CA ALA A 35 -1.16 9.75 9.14
C ALA A 35 -1.77 10.58 10.28
N GLY A 36 -1.87 10.02 11.49
CA GLY A 36 -2.35 10.73 12.67
C GLY A 36 -3.87 10.87 12.70
N ARG A 37 -4.36 11.82 13.51
CA ARG A 37 -5.80 12.10 13.68
C ARG A 37 -6.29 13.11 12.65
N THR A 38 -6.23 12.73 11.39
CA THR A 38 -6.53 13.60 10.24
C THR A 38 -7.63 12.97 9.38
N ARG A 39 -8.13 13.71 8.39
CA ARG A 39 -8.93 13.13 7.32
C ARG A 39 -7.98 12.40 6.37
N VAL A 40 -8.07 11.07 6.38
CA VAL A 40 -7.16 10.21 5.62
C VAL A 40 -7.93 9.34 4.63
N LEU A 41 -7.41 9.25 3.40
CA LEU A 41 -7.82 8.27 2.40
C LEU A 41 -6.83 7.12 2.39
N ASN A 42 -7.32 5.88 2.57
CA ASN A 42 -6.56 4.69 2.23
C ASN A 42 -6.93 4.19 0.84
N VAL A 43 -5.95 3.98 -0.02
CA VAL A 43 -6.10 3.39 -1.35
C VAL A 43 -5.52 1.98 -1.32
N GLY A 44 -6.38 0.98 -1.59
CA GLY A 44 -6.07 -0.43 -1.37
C GLY A 44 -6.41 -0.89 0.04
N ILE A 45 -7.62 -1.43 0.23
CA ILE A 45 -8.18 -1.79 1.55
C ILE A 45 -7.48 -3.00 2.17
N GLY A 46 -7.12 -4.00 1.36
CA GLY A 46 -6.63 -5.29 1.85
C GLY A 46 -7.64 -5.97 2.78
N ASP A 47 -7.24 -6.22 4.05
CA ASP A 47 -8.13 -6.77 5.09
C ASP A 47 -8.76 -5.69 6.00
N GLY A 48 -8.51 -4.41 5.72
CA GLY A 48 -9.04 -3.27 6.50
C GLY A 48 -8.29 -2.96 7.80
N ALA A 49 -7.10 -3.52 7.99
CA ALA A 49 -6.32 -3.30 9.21
C ALA A 49 -5.79 -1.86 9.34
N PHE A 50 -5.61 -1.14 8.23
CA PHE A 50 -5.26 0.27 8.28
C PHE A 50 -6.42 1.10 8.80
N GLU A 51 -7.63 0.86 8.28
CA GLU A 51 -8.85 1.57 8.68
C GLU A 51 -9.14 1.36 10.15
N GLU A 52 -9.09 0.11 10.64
CA GLU A 52 -9.25 -0.19 12.07
C GLU A 52 -8.24 0.56 12.95
N ALA A 53 -6.97 0.53 12.57
CA ALA A 53 -5.91 1.19 13.32
C ALA A 53 -6.08 2.71 13.33
N SER A 54 -6.52 3.31 12.21
CA SER A 54 -6.72 4.75 12.07
C SER A 54 -7.96 5.24 12.83
N LEU A 55 -9.07 4.49 12.76
CA LEU A 55 -10.27 4.76 13.55
C LEU A 55 -9.98 4.69 15.06
N ALA A 56 -9.22 3.70 15.51
CA ALA A 56 -8.81 3.58 16.90
C ALA A 56 -7.95 4.77 17.39
N LEU A 57 -7.28 5.47 16.48
CA LEU A 57 -6.55 6.71 16.76
C LEU A 57 -7.44 7.96 16.68
N GLY A 58 -8.70 7.82 16.26
CA GLY A 58 -9.64 8.93 16.11
C GLY A 58 -9.48 9.73 14.81
N ALA A 59 -8.99 9.09 13.74
CA ALA A 59 -8.92 9.69 12.41
C ALA A 59 -10.30 9.67 11.71
N ASP A 60 -10.53 10.62 10.79
CA ASP A 60 -11.65 10.59 9.83
C ASP A 60 -11.21 9.76 8.62
N VAL A 61 -11.59 8.47 8.63
CA VAL A 61 -11.08 7.46 7.69
C VAL A 61 -11.98 7.31 6.49
N HIS A 62 -11.37 7.41 5.31
CA HIS A 62 -11.97 7.11 4.01
C HIS A 62 -11.17 5.98 3.34
N ALA A 63 -11.82 5.18 2.51
CA ALA A 63 -11.21 4.03 1.85
C ALA A 63 -11.64 3.91 0.39
N LEU A 64 -10.72 3.52 -0.47
CA LEU A 64 -10.94 3.28 -1.91
C LEU A 64 -10.31 1.95 -2.31
N ASP A 65 -11.08 1.10 -2.97
CA ASP A 65 -10.58 -0.19 -3.50
C ASP A 65 -11.35 -0.53 -4.79
N PRO A 66 -10.72 -1.14 -5.80
CA PRO A 66 -11.45 -1.59 -6.98
C PRO A 66 -12.41 -2.75 -6.71
N SER A 67 -12.23 -3.52 -5.63
CA SER A 67 -13.12 -4.62 -5.24
C SER A 67 -14.35 -4.09 -4.49
N ALA A 68 -15.51 -4.11 -5.14
CA ALA A 68 -16.77 -3.76 -4.50
C ALA A 68 -17.08 -4.68 -3.30
N GLY A 69 -16.75 -5.96 -3.40
CA GLY A 69 -16.94 -6.92 -2.30
C GLY A 69 -16.12 -6.58 -1.06
N ALA A 70 -14.84 -6.18 -1.24
CA ALA A 70 -13.99 -5.73 -0.14
C ALA A 70 -14.52 -4.44 0.51
N VAL A 71 -14.98 -3.50 -0.31
CA VAL A 71 -15.61 -2.24 0.16
C VAL A 71 -16.85 -2.51 0.97
N ASP A 72 -17.76 -3.35 0.49
CA ASP A 72 -19.02 -3.67 1.18
C ASP A 72 -18.77 -4.40 2.51
N ALA A 73 -17.83 -5.32 2.53
CA ALA A 73 -17.39 -5.99 3.76
C ALA A 73 -16.81 -4.99 4.78
N LEU A 74 -15.99 -4.04 4.31
CA LEU A 74 -15.41 -3.00 5.17
C LEU A 74 -16.48 -2.04 5.70
N ARG A 75 -17.42 -1.60 4.84
CA ARG A 75 -18.56 -0.75 5.23
C ARG A 75 -19.36 -1.37 6.36
N ALA A 76 -19.73 -2.63 6.19
CA ALA A 76 -20.51 -3.37 7.18
C ALA A 76 -19.77 -3.52 8.51
N ARG A 77 -18.47 -3.83 8.46
CA ARG A 77 -17.66 -4.10 9.64
C ARG A 77 -17.30 -2.85 10.44
N LEU A 78 -16.99 -1.73 9.76
CA LEU A 78 -16.50 -0.50 10.40
C LEU A 78 -17.48 0.68 10.36
N ASN A 79 -18.70 0.45 9.87
CA ASN A 79 -19.75 1.48 9.75
C ASN A 79 -19.27 2.76 9.03
N LEU A 80 -18.55 2.57 7.91
CA LEU A 80 -17.98 3.69 7.15
C LEU A 80 -18.98 4.39 6.22
N GLY A 81 -20.07 3.70 5.81
CA GLY A 81 -21.02 4.25 4.86
C GLY A 81 -20.34 4.72 3.57
N GLU A 82 -20.67 5.92 3.12
CA GLU A 82 -20.12 6.53 1.90
C GLU A 82 -18.60 6.89 2.00
N ARG A 83 -18.00 6.79 3.16
CA ARG A 83 -16.55 6.99 3.33
C ARG A 83 -15.70 5.85 2.78
N ALA A 84 -16.29 4.69 2.50
CA ALA A 84 -15.62 3.62 1.75
C ALA A 84 -16.29 3.50 0.38
N GLN A 85 -15.53 3.58 -0.70
CA GLN A 85 -16.07 3.55 -2.06
C GLN A 85 -15.32 2.56 -2.95
N ALA A 86 -16.06 1.89 -3.82
CA ALA A 86 -15.48 1.10 -4.89
C ALA A 86 -15.04 2.05 -6.02
N GLY A 87 -13.79 1.93 -6.45
CA GLY A 87 -13.26 2.81 -7.48
C GLY A 87 -11.79 2.59 -7.78
N SER A 88 -11.28 3.40 -8.68
CA SER A 88 -9.89 3.31 -9.16
C SER A 88 -9.04 4.46 -8.62
N ALA A 89 -7.76 4.17 -8.37
CA ALA A 89 -6.77 5.17 -7.98
C ALA A 89 -6.53 6.26 -9.05
N VAL A 90 -6.96 6.04 -10.30
CA VAL A 90 -6.84 7.01 -11.40
C VAL A 90 -8.05 7.92 -11.53
N GLN A 91 -9.08 7.70 -10.73
CA GLN A 91 -10.30 8.52 -10.69
C GLN A 91 -10.88 8.46 -9.28
N ILE A 92 -10.28 9.19 -8.37
CA ILE A 92 -10.67 9.18 -6.95
C ILE A 92 -11.95 10.00 -6.76
N PRO A 93 -13.06 9.43 -6.23
CA PRO A 93 -14.38 10.08 -6.20
C PRO A 93 -14.53 11.09 -5.06
N TRP A 94 -13.50 11.87 -4.76
CA TRP A 94 -13.52 12.98 -3.82
C TRP A 94 -12.97 14.25 -4.45
N PRO A 95 -13.39 15.43 -3.97
CA PRO A 95 -12.97 16.71 -4.55
C PRO A 95 -11.49 17.02 -4.30
N ASP A 96 -10.98 18.01 -5.02
CA ASP A 96 -9.64 18.54 -4.87
C ASP A 96 -9.39 19.02 -3.44
N GLY A 97 -8.23 18.70 -2.88
CA GLY A 97 -7.83 19.20 -1.57
C GLY A 97 -8.64 18.66 -0.40
N TYR A 98 -9.35 17.55 -0.56
CA TYR A 98 -10.26 17.04 0.46
C TYR A 98 -9.53 16.38 1.63
N PHE A 99 -8.38 15.76 1.41
CA PHE A 99 -7.67 14.97 2.40
C PHE A 99 -6.43 15.66 2.98
N ASP A 100 -6.17 15.44 4.27
CA ASP A 100 -4.91 15.80 4.93
C ASP A 100 -3.80 14.78 4.61
N ALA A 101 -4.19 13.53 4.43
CA ALA A 101 -3.28 12.44 4.10
C ALA A 101 -3.91 11.45 3.11
N VAL A 102 -3.10 10.92 2.20
CA VAL A 102 -3.41 9.75 1.37
C VAL A 102 -2.41 8.66 1.73
N VAL A 103 -2.90 7.43 1.89
CA VAL A 103 -2.07 6.26 2.15
C VAL A 103 -2.23 5.27 1.00
N ALA A 104 -1.09 4.81 0.46
CA ALA A 104 -1.02 3.77 -0.57
C ALA A 104 0.06 2.75 -0.17
N SER A 105 -0.35 1.64 0.42
CA SER A 105 0.56 0.63 0.94
C SER A 105 0.52 -0.62 0.09
N GLU A 106 1.61 -0.94 -0.62
CA GLU A 106 1.70 -2.05 -1.58
C GLU A 106 0.64 -1.91 -2.69
N VAL A 107 0.63 -0.76 -3.33
CA VAL A 107 -0.30 -0.42 -4.43
C VAL A 107 0.47 -0.06 -5.71
N LEU A 108 1.49 0.79 -5.60
CA LEU A 108 2.15 1.38 -6.78
C LEU A 108 2.84 0.36 -7.66
N GLU A 109 3.34 -0.73 -7.09
CA GLU A 109 4.00 -1.83 -7.80
C GLU A 109 3.07 -2.62 -8.72
N HIS A 110 1.76 -2.49 -8.51
CA HIS A 110 0.74 -3.17 -9.31
C HIS A 110 0.28 -2.37 -10.54
N LEU A 111 0.60 -1.08 -10.59
CA LEU A 111 0.13 -0.18 -11.63
C LEU A 111 1.09 -0.18 -12.83
N ASP A 112 0.56 -0.25 -14.05
CA ASP A 112 1.34 0.00 -15.27
C ASP A 112 1.79 1.47 -15.36
N ASP A 113 2.61 1.83 -16.36
CA ASP A 113 3.19 3.18 -16.43
C ASP A 113 2.13 4.29 -16.52
N ALA A 114 1.12 4.11 -17.33
CA ALA A 114 0.08 5.12 -17.55
C ALA A 114 -0.80 5.27 -16.30
N THR A 115 -1.21 4.16 -15.72
CA THR A 115 -2.04 4.09 -14.50
C THR A 115 -1.29 4.65 -13.29
N LEU A 116 0.02 4.38 -13.18
CA LEU A 116 0.86 4.86 -12.09
C LEU A 116 0.98 6.40 -12.09
N LEU A 117 1.22 6.99 -13.26
CA LEU A 117 1.29 8.45 -13.39
C LEU A 117 -0.06 9.12 -13.12
N ALA A 118 -1.15 8.55 -13.62
CA ALA A 118 -2.49 9.05 -13.35
C ALA A 118 -2.86 8.95 -11.86
N ALA A 119 -2.56 7.82 -11.20
CA ALA A 119 -2.79 7.65 -9.77
C ALA A 119 -1.97 8.64 -8.92
N ARG A 120 -0.69 8.86 -9.27
CA ARG A 120 0.14 9.89 -8.62
C ARG A 120 -0.51 11.28 -8.69
N ASP A 121 -1.01 11.65 -9.88
CA ASP A 121 -1.63 12.95 -10.11
C ASP A 121 -2.97 13.07 -9.35
N GLU A 122 -3.76 12.00 -9.26
CA GLU A 122 -4.97 11.95 -8.45
C GLU A 122 -4.68 12.03 -6.95
N PHE A 123 -3.63 11.36 -6.45
CA PHE A 123 -3.21 11.51 -5.05
C PHE A 123 -2.85 12.97 -4.73
N ALA A 124 -2.11 13.63 -5.64
CA ALA A 124 -1.80 15.05 -5.47
C ALA A 124 -3.06 15.92 -5.55
N ARG A 125 -4.02 15.62 -6.46
CA ARG A 125 -5.25 16.40 -6.60
C ARG A 125 -6.11 16.38 -5.33
N VAL A 126 -6.34 15.20 -4.76
CA VAL A 126 -7.24 15.06 -3.61
C VAL A 126 -6.62 15.47 -2.27
N LEU A 127 -5.28 15.56 -2.19
CA LEU A 127 -4.60 16.13 -1.02
C LEU A 127 -4.76 17.65 -0.99
N ARG A 128 -4.96 18.24 0.19
CA ARG A 128 -4.85 19.71 0.35
C ARG A 128 -3.38 20.17 0.21
N PRO A 129 -3.11 21.44 -0.09
CA PRO A 129 -1.75 21.98 0.01
C PRO A 129 -1.13 21.69 1.37
N GLY A 130 0.14 21.21 1.40
CA GLY A 130 0.80 20.72 2.61
C GLY A 130 0.26 19.38 3.13
N GLY A 131 -0.69 18.74 2.45
CA GLY A 131 -1.14 17.38 2.74
C GLY A 131 -0.08 16.34 2.36
N ARG A 132 -0.15 15.14 2.93
CA ARG A 132 0.92 14.13 2.81
C ARG A 132 0.45 12.87 2.12
N LEU A 133 1.22 12.42 1.14
CA LEU A 133 1.17 11.07 0.62
C LEU A 133 2.13 10.18 1.44
N LEU A 134 1.61 9.09 1.96
CA LEU A 134 2.34 8.10 2.75
C LEU A 134 2.15 6.72 2.09
N GLY A 135 3.16 5.87 2.13
CA GLY A 135 2.95 4.52 1.64
C GLY A 135 4.19 3.65 1.73
N THR A 136 4.02 2.44 1.20
CA THR A 136 5.10 1.47 1.08
C THR A 136 5.02 0.74 -0.25
N VAL A 137 6.17 0.29 -0.72
CA VAL A 137 6.33 -0.68 -1.81
C VAL A 137 7.42 -1.68 -1.42
N PRO A 138 7.48 -2.90 -1.99
CA PRO A 138 8.60 -3.81 -1.80
C PRO A 138 9.92 -3.15 -2.19
N ALA A 139 10.96 -3.28 -1.35
CA ALA A 139 12.26 -2.69 -1.62
C ALA A 139 13.04 -3.56 -2.62
N ARG A 140 13.42 -3.02 -3.77
CA ARG A 140 14.33 -3.66 -4.75
C ARG A 140 13.91 -5.10 -5.08
N GLU A 141 12.63 -5.34 -5.28
CA GLU A 141 12.12 -6.69 -5.56
C GLU A 141 12.70 -7.24 -6.86
N GLN A 142 13.13 -8.48 -6.81
CA GLN A 142 13.50 -9.23 -8.01
C GLN A 142 12.24 -9.92 -8.57
N LEU A 143 11.57 -9.30 -9.52
CA LEU A 143 10.27 -9.77 -10.05
C LEU A 143 10.32 -11.21 -10.55
N SER A 144 11.43 -11.63 -11.20
CA SER A 144 11.59 -12.98 -11.71
C SER A 144 11.56 -14.07 -10.63
N ALA A 145 11.95 -13.75 -9.38
CA ALA A 145 11.93 -14.70 -8.27
C ALA A 145 10.51 -15.10 -7.83
N ASN A 146 9.52 -14.27 -8.17
CA ASN A 146 8.11 -14.48 -7.86
C ASN A 146 7.26 -14.82 -9.10
N THR A 147 7.90 -15.21 -10.21
CA THR A 147 7.20 -15.65 -11.41
C THR A 147 6.65 -17.06 -11.23
N VAL A 148 5.39 -17.24 -11.57
CA VAL A 148 4.70 -18.53 -11.60
C VAL A 148 4.11 -18.78 -12.98
N VAL A 149 3.84 -20.06 -13.32
CA VAL A 149 3.28 -20.46 -14.62
C VAL A 149 1.89 -21.03 -14.39
N CYS A 150 0.91 -20.55 -15.15
CA CYS A 150 -0.44 -21.11 -15.14
C CYS A 150 -0.41 -22.54 -15.73
N PRO A 151 -0.88 -23.58 -15.01
CA PRO A 151 -0.85 -24.95 -15.50
C PRO A 151 -1.80 -25.19 -16.68
N TYR A 152 -2.78 -24.32 -16.90
CA TYR A 152 -3.79 -24.49 -17.98
C TYR A 152 -3.37 -23.82 -19.30
N CYS A 153 -2.81 -22.60 -19.24
CA CYS A 153 -2.47 -21.84 -20.44
C CYS A 153 -0.97 -21.56 -20.60
N THR A 154 -0.13 -22.12 -19.71
CA THR A 154 1.34 -21.97 -19.69
C THR A 154 1.86 -20.53 -19.62
N ARG A 155 0.98 -19.55 -19.40
CA ARG A 155 1.38 -18.14 -19.29
C ARG A 155 2.13 -17.93 -17.97
N ALA A 156 3.31 -17.35 -18.05
CA ALA A 156 4.06 -16.89 -16.87
C ALA A 156 3.55 -15.53 -16.41
N PHE A 157 3.43 -15.34 -15.09
CA PHE A 157 3.02 -14.08 -14.49
C PHE A 157 3.60 -13.95 -13.08
N HIS A 158 3.70 -12.71 -12.58
CA HIS A 158 4.12 -12.47 -11.20
C HIS A 158 2.99 -12.91 -10.24
N ARG A 159 3.32 -13.73 -9.23
CA ARG A 159 2.33 -14.36 -8.33
C ARG A 159 1.43 -13.38 -7.57
N TRP A 160 1.92 -12.16 -7.33
CA TRP A 160 1.20 -11.07 -6.67
C TRP A 160 0.71 -9.99 -7.64
N GLY A 161 0.99 -10.15 -8.94
CA GLY A 161 0.61 -9.17 -9.96
C GLY A 161 1.47 -7.91 -9.99
N HIS A 162 2.73 -7.95 -9.47
CA HIS A 162 3.62 -6.80 -9.57
C HIS A 162 4.07 -6.59 -11.02
N GLU A 163 3.97 -5.37 -11.49
CA GLU A 163 4.38 -4.92 -12.83
C GLU A 163 5.79 -4.30 -12.80
N ARG A 164 6.24 -3.86 -11.62
CA ARG A 164 7.52 -3.17 -11.45
C ARG A 164 8.14 -3.38 -10.07
N ALA A 165 9.43 -3.11 -9.99
CA ALA A 165 10.18 -3.00 -8.76
C ALA A 165 10.64 -1.56 -8.56
N PHE A 166 10.70 -1.13 -7.31
CA PHE A 166 11.20 0.19 -6.93
C PHE A 166 12.51 0.10 -6.16
N ASP A 167 13.39 1.04 -6.45
CA ASP A 167 14.46 1.46 -5.56
C ASP A 167 14.19 2.87 -5.03
N PRO A 168 14.97 3.38 -4.05
CA PRO A 168 14.72 4.70 -3.49
C PRO A 168 14.84 5.85 -4.51
N ALA A 169 15.67 5.74 -5.56
CA ALA A 169 15.81 6.77 -6.58
C ALA A 169 14.57 6.80 -7.50
N ALA A 170 14.19 5.65 -8.05
CA ALA A 170 13.03 5.51 -8.92
C ALA A 170 11.74 6.02 -8.24
N LEU A 171 11.57 5.75 -6.94
CA LEU A 171 10.40 6.21 -6.19
C LEU A 171 10.41 7.73 -5.95
N ARG A 172 11.60 8.33 -5.68
CA ARG A 172 11.73 9.79 -5.61
C ARG A 172 11.45 10.46 -6.96
N ASP A 173 12.00 9.92 -8.04
CA ASP A 173 11.79 10.45 -9.40
C ASP A 173 10.33 10.39 -9.82
N LEU A 174 9.62 9.32 -9.45
CA LEU A 174 8.18 9.20 -9.67
C LEU A 174 7.38 10.31 -8.95
N LEU A 175 7.72 10.60 -7.69
CA LEU A 175 6.90 11.47 -6.84
C LEU A 175 7.26 12.95 -6.98
N SER A 176 8.52 13.29 -7.18
CA SER A 176 9.03 14.68 -7.20
C SER A 176 8.32 15.64 -8.17
N PRO A 177 7.75 15.20 -9.31
CA PRO A 177 7.03 16.13 -10.18
C PRO A 177 5.74 16.71 -9.59
N ARG A 178 5.17 16.09 -8.56
CA ARG A 178 3.92 16.52 -7.91
C ARG A 178 4.04 16.79 -6.42
N PHE A 179 5.14 16.36 -5.81
CA PHE A 179 5.34 16.42 -4.37
C PHE A 179 6.69 17.05 -4.05
N ALA A 180 6.69 17.93 -3.06
CA ALA A 180 7.90 18.41 -2.41
C ALA A 180 8.33 17.45 -1.28
N ALA A 181 9.54 17.63 -0.75
CA ALA A 181 10.05 16.93 0.44
C ALA A 181 9.84 15.41 0.40
N VAL A 182 10.16 14.78 -0.72
CA VAL A 182 10.03 13.31 -0.88
C VAL A 182 11.09 12.59 -0.09
N ALA A 183 10.70 11.97 1.02
CA ALA A 183 11.54 11.11 1.85
C ALA A 183 11.25 9.63 1.55
N VAL A 184 12.30 8.85 1.34
CA VAL A 184 12.21 7.40 1.12
C VAL A 184 13.26 6.71 1.97
N GLU A 185 12.82 5.76 2.79
CA GLU A 185 13.69 4.94 3.66
C GLU A 185 13.40 3.45 3.49
N GLU A 186 14.42 2.59 3.51
CA GLU A 186 14.23 1.14 3.62
C GLU A 186 13.88 0.79 5.07
N ARG A 187 12.84 -0.05 5.25
CA ARG A 187 12.39 -0.45 6.58
C ARG A 187 11.85 -1.87 6.61
N VAL A 188 12.22 -2.62 7.64
CA VAL A 188 11.64 -3.93 7.94
C VAL A 188 10.53 -3.76 8.96
N PHE A 189 9.32 -4.22 8.63
CA PHE A 189 8.18 -4.24 9.53
C PHE A 189 8.02 -5.64 10.11
N VAL A 190 7.98 -5.75 11.44
CA VAL A 190 7.93 -7.04 12.12
C VAL A 190 6.67 -7.19 12.94
N THR A 191 5.90 -8.24 12.67
CA THR A 191 4.73 -8.62 13.45
C THR A 191 5.18 -9.67 14.50
N TRP A 192 5.74 -9.18 15.61
CA TRP A 192 6.44 -9.98 16.63
C TRP A 192 5.61 -11.11 17.24
N ASN A 193 4.31 -10.93 17.40
CA ASN A 193 3.37 -11.90 17.97
C ASN A 193 3.12 -13.12 17.04
N ARG A 194 3.50 -13.04 15.78
CA ARG A 194 3.40 -14.15 14.80
C ARG A 194 4.70 -14.94 14.65
N LEU A 195 5.77 -14.56 15.34
CA LEU A 195 7.09 -15.16 15.20
C LEU A 195 7.42 -16.05 16.41
N ASN A 196 7.93 -17.26 16.11
CA ASN A 196 8.63 -18.07 17.09
C ASN A 196 10.03 -17.47 17.39
N TRP A 197 10.78 -18.05 18.35
CA TRP A 197 12.07 -17.50 18.78
C TRP A 197 13.09 -17.39 17.64
N LYS A 198 13.15 -18.38 16.72
CA LYS A 198 14.06 -18.35 15.55
C LYS A 198 13.67 -17.21 14.60
N GLY A 199 12.37 -17.05 14.32
CA GLY A 199 11.85 -15.95 13.53
C GLY A 199 12.15 -14.58 14.15
N ARG A 200 12.10 -14.44 15.48
CA ARG A 200 12.48 -13.21 16.18
C ARG A 200 13.96 -12.88 16.02
N LEU A 201 14.87 -13.86 16.15
CA LEU A 201 16.29 -13.65 15.91
C LEU A 201 16.55 -13.19 14.47
N THR A 202 15.94 -13.87 13.49
CA THR A 202 16.06 -13.48 12.08
C THR A 202 15.51 -12.07 11.84
N ALA A 203 14.38 -11.72 12.44
CA ALA A 203 13.79 -10.38 12.32
C ALA A 203 14.73 -9.31 12.91
N VAL A 204 15.30 -9.54 14.09
CA VAL A 204 16.31 -8.64 14.70
C VAL A 204 17.49 -8.43 13.77
N ALA A 205 18.06 -9.53 13.23
CA ALA A 205 19.19 -9.42 12.30
C ALA A 205 18.84 -8.60 11.04
N ARG A 206 17.66 -8.81 10.46
CA ARG A 206 17.19 -8.05 9.30
C ARG A 206 17.00 -6.56 9.61
N VAL A 207 16.40 -6.24 10.76
CA VAL A 207 16.22 -4.84 11.21
C VAL A 207 17.58 -4.18 11.41
N ALA A 208 18.53 -4.85 12.09
CA ALA A 208 19.86 -4.34 12.32
C ALA A 208 20.63 -4.13 11.00
N LEU A 209 20.52 -5.08 10.06
CA LEU A 209 21.16 -4.95 8.73
C LEU A 209 20.67 -3.69 8.00
N VAL A 210 19.36 -3.47 7.96
CA VAL A 210 18.79 -2.29 7.28
C VAL A 210 19.15 -1.00 8.03
N ALA A 211 19.21 -1.01 9.36
CA ALA A 211 19.58 0.16 10.16
C ALA A 211 21.04 0.63 9.91
N VAL A 212 21.94 -0.27 9.49
CA VAL A 212 23.31 0.06 9.12
C VAL A 212 23.50 0.28 7.60
N GLY A 213 22.40 0.47 6.86
CA GLY A 213 22.44 0.75 5.42
C GLY A 213 22.53 -0.50 4.52
N GLY A 214 22.46 -1.71 5.08
CA GLY A 214 22.36 -2.94 4.31
C GLY A 214 20.95 -3.14 3.75
N HIS A 215 20.81 -4.08 2.81
CA HIS A 215 19.53 -4.43 2.19
C HIS A 215 18.99 -5.75 2.73
N SER A 216 17.68 -5.84 2.90
CA SER A 216 16.98 -7.08 3.24
C SER A 216 15.81 -7.32 2.27
N ALA A 217 15.71 -8.53 1.75
CA ALA A 217 14.58 -8.94 0.91
C ALA A 217 13.20 -8.85 1.62
N ALA A 218 13.18 -8.65 2.93
CA ALA A 218 11.96 -8.42 3.71
C ALA A 218 11.71 -6.92 3.98
N ALA A 219 12.51 -6.02 3.41
CA ALA A 219 12.33 -4.59 3.56
C ALA A 219 11.29 -4.05 2.59
N ASN A 220 10.58 -3.00 3.03
CA ASN A 220 9.79 -2.14 2.17
C ASN A 220 10.49 -0.78 2.05
N LEU A 221 10.28 -0.09 0.96
CA LEU A 221 10.49 1.34 0.88
C LEU A 221 9.30 2.03 1.53
N LEU A 222 9.53 2.68 2.66
CA LEU A 222 8.56 3.57 3.28
C LEU A 222 8.78 4.96 2.71
N PHE A 223 7.76 5.56 2.14
CA PHE A 223 7.84 6.90 1.59
C PHE A 223 6.86 7.87 2.25
N THR A 224 7.26 9.11 2.28
CA THR A 224 6.44 10.26 2.66
C THR A 224 6.74 11.38 1.68
N ALA A 225 5.71 12.00 1.12
CA ALA A 225 5.84 13.11 0.19
C ALA A 225 4.78 14.16 0.51
N GLU A 226 5.14 15.43 0.48
CA GLU A 226 4.24 16.55 0.79
C GLU A 226 3.74 17.20 -0.49
N ARG A 227 2.43 17.45 -0.59
CA ARG A 227 1.87 18.21 -1.71
C ARG A 227 2.34 19.66 -1.63
N ALA A 228 2.95 20.14 -2.72
CA ALA A 228 3.33 21.54 -2.90
C ALA A 228 2.11 22.48 -2.88
#